data_e8a8950320612d70db44efdeae990466
#
_entry.id   e8a8950320612d70db44efdeae990466
#
_cell.length_a   1.000
_cell.length_b   1.000
_cell.length_c   1.000
_cell.angle_alpha   90.00
_cell.angle_beta   90.00
_cell.angle_gamma   90.00
#
_symmetry.space_group_name_H-M   'P 1'
#
loop_
_entity.id
_entity.type
_entity.pdbx_description
1 polymer ?
#
loop_
_entity_poly.entity_id
_entity_poly.type
_entity_poly.pdbx_seq_one_letter_code
_entity_poly.pdbx_strand_id
1 'polypeptide(L)'
;MQNKTFDLNPNDIAGLELVCQTLRSRILEVVSANGGHLSSSLGAVELIVSMHALFDCQKNPFIFDTSHQAYAHKLLTGRFESFSTLRQFKGLSGFTKPSESAYDYFIAGHSSTSVSIGVGVAKAFCLKQALGMPIILLGDGSISAGIFYEALNELGDRKYPMIMILNDNEMSISTPIGALSKALSQLMKGPFYQSFRSKVKKILSTLPESVNYLASRFEESFKLITPGVFFEELGINYIGPINGHDLSAIIETLKLAKELKEPVLIHAQTLKGKGYKIAEGRYEKWHGVGPFDLDTGLSKKSKSAILSPTEAYSNTLLELAKKDEKIVGVTAAMPSGTGLDKLIDAYPLRFFDVAIAEQHALTSSSAMAKEGFKPFVSIYSTFLQRAYDSIVHDACISSLPIKLAIDRAGIVGEDGETHQGLLDVSYLRSIPNMVIFAPRDNETLKNAVRFANEHDSSPCAFRYPRGSFALKEGVFEPSGFVLGQSELLKKEGEILLIGYGNGVGRAHLVQLALKEKNIECALLDLRFLKPLDPNLSAIIAPYQKLYIFSDNYKLGGVASAILEFLSEQNILKPVKSFEIMDEFIMHGNTALVEKSLGLDTESLTDAILKDLGQER
;
A
#
# COMPACT_ATOMS: atom_id res chain seq x y z
N MET A 1 14.13 -29.38 12.08
CA MET A 1 13.69 -28.72 13.32
C MET A 1 12.19 -28.97 13.47
N GLN A 2 11.73 -29.45 14.64
CA GLN A 2 10.30 -29.64 14.86
C GLN A 2 9.68 -28.25 15.05
N ASN A 3 8.66 -27.91 14.25
CA ASN A 3 7.90 -26.66 14.41
C ASN A 3 7.21 -26.66 15.77
N LYS A 4 7.26 -25.52 16.46
CA LYS A 4 6.55 -25.33 17.73
C LYS A 4 5.05 -25.47 17.52
N THR A 5 4.43 -26.43 18.20
CA THR A 5 2.98 -26.59 18.23
C THR A 5 2.42 -25.92 19.50
N PHE A 6 1.23 -25.34 19.40
CA PHE A 6 0.54 -24.65 20.49
C PHE A 6 -0.74 -25.42 20.83
N ASP A 7 -1.02 -25.58 22.12
CA ASP A 7 -2.33 -26.00 22.56
C ASP A 7 -3.29 -24.79 22.53
N LEU A 8 -4.32 -24.89 21.73
CA LEU A 8 -5.31 -23.81 21.53
C LEU A 8 -6.68 -24.23 22.05
N ASN A 9 -6.73 -24.86 23.24
CA ASN A 9 -7.98 -25.23 23.88
C ASN A 9 -8.79 -23.98 24.27
N PRO A 10 -9.97 -23.74 23.67
CA PRO A 10 -10.79 -22.55 23.95
C PRO A 10 -11.37 -22.50 25.37
N ASN A 11 -11.26 -23.57 26.15
CA ASN A 11 -11.69 -23.61 27.53
C ASN A 11 -10.54 -23.37 28.54
N ASP A 12 -9.28 -23.31 28.06
CA ASP A 12 -8.10 -22.98 28.87
C ASP A 12 -7.64 -21.55 28.60
N ILE A 13 -8.29 -20.58 29.20
CA ILE A 13 -7.96 -19.15 29.01
C ILE A 13 -6.54 -18.83 29.45
N ALA A 14 -6.07 -19.40 30.55
CA ALA A 14 -4.69 -19.15 31.05
C ALA A 14 -3.64 -19.70 30.07
N GLY A 15 -3.88 -20.89 29.49
CA GLY A 15 -3.02 -21.43 28.43
C GLY A 15 -3.00 -20.55 27.19
N LEU A 16 -4.15 -20.02 26.75
CA LEU A 16 -4.23 -19.10 25.63
C LEU A 16 -3.52 -17.76 25.89
N GLU A 17 -3.59 -17.22 27.12
CA GLU A 17 -2.83 -16.03 27.52
C GLU A 17 -1.31 -16.25 27.40
N LEU A 18 -0.82 -17.41 27.81
CA LEU A 18 0.60 -17.78 27.67
C LEU A 18 1.00 -17.89 26.18
N VAL A 19 0.14 -18.44 25.34
CA VAL A 19 0.34 -18.43 23.88
C VAL A 19 0.44 -17.00 23.36
N CYS A 20 -0.49 -16.12 23.72
CA CYS A 20 -0.45 -14.71 23.31
C CYS A 20 0.86 -14.01 23.71
N GLN A 21 1.33 -14.22 24.93
CA GLN A 21 2.62 -13.68 25.43
C GLN A 21 3.80 -14.21 24.59
N THR A 22 3.83 -15.52 24.32
CA THR A 22 4.88 -16.15 23.52
C THR A 22 4.93 -15.58 22.10
N LEU A 23 3.77 -15.42 21.46
CA LEU A 23 3.68 -14.85 20.10
C LEU A 23 4.14 -13.40 20.08
N ARG A 24 3.73 -12.58 21.05
CA ARG A 24 4.19 -11.18 21.16
C ARG A 24 5.70 -11.08 21.33
N SER A 25 6.28 -11.89 22.20
CA SER A 25 7.74 -11.90 22.42
C SER A 25 8.48 -12.23 21.12
N ARG A 26 8.00 -13.22 20.37
CA ARG A 26 8.60 -13.60 19.08
C ARG A 26 8.43 -12.53 18.02
N ILE A 27 7.26 -11.88 17.93
CA ILE A 27 7.02 -10.75 17.02
C ILE A 27 7.98 -9.59 17.33
N LEU A 28 8.11 -9.21 18.61
CA LEU A 28 9.02 -8.14 19.06
C LEU A 28 10.47 -8.45 18.70
N GLU A 29 10.94 -9.64 19.03
CA GLU A 29 12.29 -10.10 18.72
C GLU A 29 12.62 -9.95 17.23
N VAL A 30 11.78 -10.52 16.37
CA VAL A 30 12.07 -10.55 14.94
C VAL A 30 11.87 -9.20 14.27
N VAL A 31 10.80 -8.47 14.61
CA VAL A 31 10.54 -7.15 14.01
C VAL A 31 11.56 -6.11 14.46
N SER A 32 12.09 -6.20 15.67
CA SER A 32 13.18 -5.31 16.12
C SER A 32 14.49 -5.53 15.34
N ALA A 33 14.69 -6.73 14.82
CA ALA A 33 15.86 -7.08 14.01
C ALA A 33 15.68 -6.76 12.52
N ASN A 34 14.54 -7.11 11.95
CA ASN A 34 14.30 -7.08 10.50
C ASN A 34 13.47 -5.85 10.05
N GLY A 35 12.73 -5.24 10.96
CA GLY A 35 11.65 -4.33 10.62
C GLY A 35 10.34 -5.07 10.29
N GLY A 36 9.25 -4.32 10.16
CA GLY A 36 7.92 -4.87 9.83
C GLY A 36 6.76 -4.09 10.42
N HIS A 37 5.55 -4.67 10.36
CA HIS A 37 4.32 -4.08 10.86
C HIS A 37 4.11 -4.45 12.33
N LEU A 38 4.63 -3.64 13.24
CA LEU A 38 4.69 -3.98 14.66
C LEU A 38 3.37 -3.78 15.39
N SER A 39 2.88 -2.53 15.42
CA SER A 39 1.74 -2.17 16.29
C SER A 39 0.45 -2.89 15.91
N SER A 40 0.19 -3.05 14.62
CA SER A 40 -0.99 -3.75 14.11
C SER A 40 -0.95 -5.24 14.47
N SER A 41 0.22 -5.88 14.34
CA SER A 41 0.40 -7.30 14.68
C SER A 41 0.27 -7.55 16.18
N LEU A 42 0.85 -6.69 17.04
CA LEU A 42 0.74 -6.83 18.49
C LEU A 42 -0.69 -6.61 19.00
N GLY A 43 -1.43 -5.70 18.36
CA GLY A 43 -2.83 -5.39 18.72
C GLY A 43 -3.83 -6.51 18.39
N ALA A 44 -3.52 -7.37 17.42
CA ALA A 44 -4.44 -8.40 16.92
C ALA A 44 -4.19 -9.81 17.50
N VAL A 45 -3.25 -9.99 18.42
CA VAL A 45 -2.82 -11.33 18.87
C VAL A 45 -3.96 -12.14 19.49
N GLU A 46 -4.73 -11.56 20.43
CA GLU A 46 -5.84 -12.27 21.08
C GLU A 46 -6.96 -12.63 20.10
N LEU A 47 -7.28 -11.75 19.16
CA LEU A 47 -8.26 -12.01 18.12
C LEU A 47 -7.85 -13.21 17.28
N ILE A 48 -6.60 -13.25 16.82
CA ILE A 48 -6.06 -14.32 15.97
C ILE A 48 -5.96 -15.64 16.75
N VAL A 49 -5.50 -15.63 18.00
CA VAL A 49 -5.45 -16.81 18.86
C VAL A 49 -6.85 -17.38 19.08
N SER A 50 -7.85 -16.54 19.35
CA SER A 50 -9.24 -16.97 19.53
C SER A 50 -9.86 -17.53 18.25
N MET A 51 -9.54 -16.93 17.07
CA MET A 51 -9.94 -17.50 15.77
C MET A 51 -9.41 -18.92 15.61
N HIS A 52 -8.12 -19.13 15.86
CA HIS A 52 -7.49 -20.45 15.77
C HIS A 52 -7.95 -21.46 16.83
N ALA A 53 -8.36 -20.99 18.01
CA ALA A 53 -8.89 -21.85 19.07
C ALA A 53 -10.29 -22.42 18.73
N LEU A 54 -11.08 -21.73 17.90
CA LEU A 54 -12.46 -22.11 17.60
C LEU A 54 -12.70 -22.63 16.19
N PHE A 55 -11.83 -22.29 15.25
CA PHE A 55 -12.03 -22.60 13.85
C PHE A 55 -10.78 -23.26 13.24
N ASP A 56 -11.02 -24.32 12.50
CA ASP A 56 -10.04 -24.90 11.60
C ASP A 56 -9.94 -24.01 10.36
N CYS A 57 -8.83 -23.31 10.19
CA CYS A 57 -8.65 -22.34 9.10
C CYS A 57 -8.57 -22.99 7.70
N GLN A 58 -8.42 -24.31 7.59
CA GLN A 58 -8.54 -25.02 6.30
C GLN A 58 -10.00 -25.22 5.90
N LYS A 59 -10.91 -25.37 6.87
CA LYS A 59 -12.36 -25.50 6.63
C LYS A 59 -13.08 -24.15 6.68
N ASN A 60 -12.58 -23.23 7.46
CA ASN A 60 -13.11 -21.87 7.62
C ASN A 60 -12.01 -20.88 7.23
N PRO A 61 -11.88 -20.50 5.95
CA PRO A 61 -10.77 -19.66 5.49
C PRO A 61 -10.65 -18.38 6.29
N PHE A 62 -9.44 -18.09 6.77
CA PHE A 62 -9.13 -16.82 7.43
C PHE A 62 -8.66 -15.83 6.36
N ILE A 63 -9.35 -14.69 6.29
CA ILE A 63 -9.08 -13.61 5.33
C ILE A 63 -8.68 -12.38 6.12
N PHE A 64 -7.44 -11.96 5.94
CA PHE A 64 -6.88 -10.78 6.61
C PHE A 64 -6.90 -9.59 5.66
N ASP A 65 -7.58 -8.52 6.06
CA ASP A 65 -7.53 -7.27 5.29
C ASP A 65 -6.16 -6.63 5.41
N THR A 66 -5.53 -6.25 4.29
CA THR A 66 -4.13 -5.84 4.20
C THR A 66 -3.15 -6.90 4.71
N SER A 67 -3.50 -7.68 5.72
CA SER A 67 -2.73 -8.72 6.42
C SER A 67 -1.44 -8.27 7.15
N HIS A 68 -1.23 -6.98 7.30
CA HIS A 68 -0.13 -6.43 8.10
C HIS A 68 -0.23 -6.78 9.60
N GLN A 69 -1.37 -7.30 10.05
CA GLN A 69 -1.64 -7.81 11.40
C GLN A 69 -1.49 -9.33 11.53
N ALA A 70 -1.16 -10.06 10.45
CA ALA A 70 -1.24 -11.53 10.40
C ALA A 70 -0.01 -12.27 10.97
N TYR A 71 0.91 -11.62 11.67
CA TYR A 71 2.12 -12.28 12.17
C TYR A 71 1.83 -13.40 13.18
N ALA A 72 0.85 -13.22 14.07
CA ALA A 72 0.41 -14.29 14.97
C ALA A 72 -0.13 -15.50 14.19
N HIS A 73 -0.87 -15.30 13.11
CA HIS A 73 -1.33 -16.37 12.22
C HIS A 73 -0.16 -17.15 11.60
N LYS A 74 0.87 -16.46 11.11
CA LYS A 74 2.07 -17.12 10.58
C LYS A 74 2.75 -17.99 11.63
N LEU A 75 2.91 -17.47 12.85
CA LEU A 75 3.52 -18.19 13.96
C LEU A 75 2.72 -19.44 14.38
N LEU A 76 1.38 -19.37 14.37
CA LEU A 76 0.49 -20.47 14.72
C LEU A 76 0.38 -21.53 13.61
N THR A 77 0.73 -21.21 12.38
CA THR A 77 0.60 -22.09 11.20
C THR A 77 1.94 -22.67 10.74
N GLY A 78 2.81 -23.03 11.68
CA GLY A 78 4.03 -23.80 11.43
C GLY A 78 5.23 -22.98 10.98
N ARG A 79 5.19 -21.65 11.04
CA ARG A 79 6.28 -20.75 10.63
C ARG A 79 7.03 -20.11 11.81
N PHE A 80 6.93 -20.67 13.02
CA PHE A 80 7.52 -20.09 14.23
C PHE A 80 9.05 -19.97 14.13
N GLU A 81 9.73 -21.01 13.68
CA GLU A 81 11.18 -21.01 13.54
C GLU A 81 11.65 -20.15 12.35
N SER A 82 11.02 -20.33 11.20
CA SER A 82 11.33 -19.56 9.99
C SER A 82 10.95 -18.08 10.08
N PHE A 83 10.20 -17.67 11.11
CA PHE A 83 9.79 -16.29 11.30
C PHE A 83 10.96 -15.31 11.44
N SER A 84 12.14 -15.79 11.84
CA SER A 84 13.39 -15.02 11.84
C SER A 84 13.78 -14.46 10.45
N THR A 85 13.24 -15.04 9.35
CA THR A 85 13.49 -14.59 7.97
C THR A 85 12.45 -13.61 7.46
N LEU A 86 11.55 -13.10 8.33
CA LEU A 86 10.48 -12.18 7.96
C LEU A 86 11.01 -10.97 7.15
N ARG A 87 10.41 -10.72 5.98
CA ARG A 87 10.74 -9.60 5.05
C ARG A 87 12.16 -9.64 4.47
N GLN A 88 12.89 -10.73 4.68
CA GLN A 88 14.21 -10.91 4.08
C GLN A 88 14.09 -11.54 2.69
N PHE A 89 15.07 -11.29 1.84
CA PHE A 89 15.15 -11.91 0.50
C PHE A 89 15.11 -13.44 0.60
N LYS A 90 14.19 -14.08 -0.13
CA LYS A 90 13.88 -15.52 -0.05
C LYS A 90 13.38 -16.01 1.33
N GLY A 91 13.03 -15.12 2.23
CA GLY A 91 12.42 -15.45 3.51
C GLY A 91 10.90 -15.32 3.51
N LEU A 92 10.31 -15.21 4.71
CA LEU A 92 8.87 -15.05 4.85
C LEU A 92 8.40 -13.64 4.44
N SER A 93 7.27 -13.59 3.73
CA SER A 93 6.59 -12.34 3.38
C SER A 93 6.06 -11.60 4.62
N GLY A 94 6.01 -10.28 4.57
CA GLY A 94 5.35 -9.44 5.56
C GLY A 94 3.82 -9.51 5.53
N PHE A 95 3.24 -10.17 4.51
CA PHE A 95 1.80 -10.33 4.29
C PHE A 95 1.44 -11.82 4.12
N THR A 96 0.13 -12.15 4.17
CA THR A 96 -0.32 -13.51 3.83
C THR A 96 -0.04 -13.82 2.38
N LYS A 97 0.41 -15.06 2.10
CA LYS A 97 0.82 -15.48 0.77
C LYS A 97 0.56 -16.97 0.57
N PRO A 98 -0.39 -17.38 -0.31
CA PRO A 98 -0.73 -18.78 -0.54
C PRO A 98 0.44 -19.65 -1.01
N SER A 99 1.39 -19.08 -1.74
CA SER A 99 2.61 -19.81 -2.16
C SER A 99 3.60 -20.05 -1.01
N GLU A 100 3.43 -19.40 0.13
CA GLU A 100 4.24 -19.59 1.33
C GLU A 100 3.64 -20.64 2.27
N SER A 101 2.32 -20.67 2.37
CA SER A 101 1.59 -21.58 3.26
C SER A 101 0.17 -21.85 2.77
N ALA A 102 -0.27 -23.11 2.80
CA ALA A 102 -1.65 -23.49 2.53
C ALA A 102 -2.67 -22.90 3.53
N TYR A 103 -2.21 -22.37 4.64
CA TYR A 103 -3.05 -21.68 5.63
C TYR A 103 -3.29 -20.21 5.29
N ASP A 104 -2.49 -19.61 4.41
CA ASP A 104 -2.69 -18.26 3.90
C ASP A 104 -3.67 -18.34 2.72
N TYR A 105 -4.95 -18.10 2.98
CA TYR A 105 -6.00 -18.36 1.98
C TYR A 105 -5.92 -17.42 0.77
N PHE A 106 -5.56 -16.17 0.96
CA PHE A 106 -5.46 -15.17 -0.11
C PHE A 106 -4.23 -14.29 0.08
N ILE A 107 -3.66 -13.82 -1.04
CA ILE A 107 -2.62 -12.81 -0.97
C ILE A 107 -3.24 -11.47 -0.56
N ALA A 108 -2.58 -10.76 0.33
CA ALA A 108 -3.01 -9.45 0.77
C ALA A 108 -1.85 -8.44 0.74
N GLY A 109 -2.16 -7.18 0.95
CA GLY A 109 -1.21 -6.05 0.87
C GLY A 109 -1.95 -4.75 0.59
N HIS A 110 -2.96 -4.80 -0.28
CA HIS A 110 -3.91 -3.71 -0.50
C HIS A 110 -5.12 -3.88 0.42
N SER A 111 -5.56 -2.79 1.03
CA SER A 111 -6.67 -2.78 2.00
C SER A 111 -8.05 -2.91 1.35
N SER A 112 -9.04 -3.26 2.16
CA SER A 112 -10.48 -3.15 1.90
C SER A 112 -11.10 -4.20 0.96
N THR A 113 -10.32 -5.19 0.51
CA THR A 113 -10.82 -6.25 -0.39
C THR A 113 -11.35 -7.47 0.34
N SER A 114 -11.08 -7.59 1.64
CA SER A 114 -11.33 -8.81 2.43
C SER A 114 -12.80 -9.22 2.46
N VAL A 115 -13.74 -8.26 2.56
CA VAL A 115 -15.17 -8.57 2.61
C VAL A 115 -15.65 -9.07 1.24
N SER A 116 -15.21 -8.47 0.14
CA SER A 116 -15.51 -8.97 -1.22
C SER A 116 -14.97 -10.39 -1.45
N ILE A 117 -13.75 -10.67 -0.97
CA ILE A 117 -13.16 -12.01 -1.02
C ILE A 117 -14.01 -12.97 -0.20
N GLY A 118 -14.41 -12.59 1.02
CA GLY A 118 -15.29 -13.39 1.88
C GLY A 118 -16.63 -13.69 1.26
N VAL A 119 -17.28 -12.72 0.62
CA VAL A 119 -18.53 -12.91 -0.13
C VAL A 119 -18.34 -13.94 -1.25
N GLY A 120 -17.23 -13.83 -2.00
CA GLY A 120 -16.89 -14.79 -3.05
C GLY A 120 -16.71 -16.22 -2.51
N VAL A 121 -16.02 -16.38 -1.37
CA VAL A 121 -15.83 -17.65 -0.69
C VAL A 121 -17.17 -18.23 -0.20
N ALA A 122 -17.99 -17.40 0.45
CA ALA A 122 -19.29 -17.82 0.97
C ALA A 122 -20.24 -18.26 -0.15
N LYS A 123 -20.27 -17.55 -1.29
CA LYS A 123 -20.98 -17.97 -2.51
C LYS A 123 -20.52 -19.35 -2.98
N ALA A 124 -19.20 -19.55 -3.07
CA ALA A 124 -18.63 -20.81 -3.52
C ALA A 124 -18.98 -21.97 -2.55
N PHE A 125 -19.01 -21.70 -1.24
CA PHE A 125 -19.40 -22.68 -0.24
C PHE A 125 -20.88 -23.04 -0.36
N CYS A 126 -21.77 -22.06 -0.55
CA CYS A 126 -23.18 -22.32 -0.79
C CYS A 126 -23.39 -23.19 -2.05
N LEU A 127 -22.72 -22.88 -3.15
CA LEU A 127 -22.81 -23.65 -4.39
C LEU A 127 -22.29 -25.08 -4.26
N LYS A 128 -21.22 -25.27 -3.48
CA LYS A 128 -20.62 -26.60 -3.21
C LYS A 128 -21.31 -27.35 -2.08
N GLN A 129 -22.29 -26.74 -1.39
CA GLN A 129 -22.88 -27.25 -0.16
C GLN A 129 -21.80 -27.62 0.90
N ALA A 130 -20.72 -26.86 0.92
CA ALA A 130 -19.60 -27.08 1.84
C ALA A 130 -19.96 -26.61 3.26
N LEU A 131 -19.44 -27.36 4.25
CA LEU A 131 -19.51 -26.96 5.64
C LEU A 131 -18.40 -25.94 5.95
N GLY A 132 -18.72 -24.92 6.73
CA GLY A 132 -17.78 -23.87 7.12
C GLY A 132 -18.23 -22.49 6.63
N MET A 133 -17.48 -21.46 7.03
CA MET A 133 -17.72 -20.08 6.64
C MET A 133 -16.40 -19.29 6.64
N PRO A 134 -16.26 -18.27 5.81
CA PRO A 134 -15.09 -17.39 5.86
C PRO A 134 -15.09 -16.54 7.16
N ILE A 135 -13.91 -16.39 7.75
CA ILE A 135 -13.66 -15.54 8.91
C ILE A 135 -12.73 -14.42 8.50
N ILE A 136 -13.20 -13.19 8.61
CA ILE A 136 -12.48 -12.01 8.14
C ILE A 136 -11.97 -11.21 9.34
N LEU A 137 -10.71 -10.81 9.32
CA LEU A 137 -10.16 -9.83 10.25
C LEU A 137 -9.78 -8.56 9.47
N LEU A 138 -10.51 -7.47 9.72
CA LEU A 138 -10.32 -6.17 9.04
C LEU A 138 -10.07 -5.06 10.06
N GLY A 139 -9.29 -4.06 9.66
CA GLY A 139 -9.05 -2.86 10.46
C GLY A 139 -10.06 -1.75 10.20
N ASP A 140 -10.14 -0.79 11.12
CA ASP A 140 -11.00 0.39 11.04
C ASP A 140 -10.72 1.28 9.82
N GLY A 141 -9.47 1.36 9.34
CA GLY A 141 -9.13 2.06 8.09
C GLY A 141 -9.75 1.43 6.84
N SER A 142 -9.94 0.10 6.84
CA SER A 142 -10.43 -0.65 5.68
C SER A 142 -11.89 -0.33 5.32
N ILE A 143 -12.68 0.17 6.25
CA ILE A 143 -14.08 0.53 6.03
C ILE A 143 -14.28 1.87 5.30
N SER A 144 -13.21 2.58 4.98
CA SER A 144 -13.29 3.88 4.27
C SER A 144 -13.38 3.74 2.75
N ALA A 145 -13.06 2.58 2.18
CA ALA A 145 -13.06 2.35 0.73
C ALA A 145 -14.43 1.93 0.18
N GLY A 146 -14.76 2.37 -1.03
CA GLY A 146 -16.03 2.08 -1.69
C GLY A 146 -16.33 0.59 -1.83
N ILE A 147 -15.33 -0.23 -2.21
CA ILE A 147 -15.46 -1.68 -2.38
C ILE A 147 -15.95 -2.40 -1.10
N PHE A 148 -15.67 -1.86 0.08
CA PHE A 148 -16.21 -2.39 1.33
C PHE A 148 -17.75 -2.30 1.35
N TYR A 149 -18.31 -1.14 0.96
CA TYR A 149 -19.76 -0.92 0.92
C TYR A 149 -20.43 -1.69 -0.20
N GLU A 150 -19.79 -1.85 -1.36
CA GLU A 150 -20.26 -2.70 -2.44
C GLU A 150 -20.45 -4.14 -1.95
N ALA A 151 -19.46 -4.66 -1.22
CA ALA A 151 -19.52 -6.00 -0.64
C ALA A 151 -20.62 -6.12 0.45
N LEU A 152 -20.74 -5.11 1.33
CA LEU A 152 -21.79 -5.10 2.37
C LEU A 152 -23.19 -5.05 1.76
N ASN A 153 -23.39 -4.29 0.71
CA ASN A 153 -24.67 -4.20 0.02
C ASN A 153 -25.14 -5.58 -0.51
N GLU A 154 -24.25 -6.33 -1.15
CA GLU A 154 -24.57 -7.68 -1.59
C GLU A 154 -24.76 -8.64 -0.42
N LEU A 155 -23.86 -8.58 0.58
CA LEU A 155 -23.90 -9.45 1.73
C LEU A 155 -25.20 -9.29 2.54
N GLY A 156 -25.65 -8.06 2.70
CA GLY A 156 -26.90 -7.73 3.38
C GLY A 156 -28.15 -8.26 2.68
N ASP A 157 -28.17 -8.26 1.34
CA ASP A 157 -29.27 -8.85 0.54
C ASP A 157 -29.26 -10.37 0.57
N ARG A 158 -28.08 -10.98 0.39
CA ARG A 158 -27.94 -12.43 0.20
C ARG A 158 -27.81 -13.25 1.47
N LYS A 159 -27.42 -12.63 2.58
CA LYS A 159 -27.30 -13.27 3.91
C LYS A 159 -26.34 -14.47 3.95
N TYR A 160 -25.27 -14.45 3.19
CA TYR A 160 -24.27 -15.54 3.22
C TYR A 160 -23.65 -15.67 4.62
N PRO A 161 -23.52 -16.90 5.17
CA PRO A 161 -22.82 -17.11 6.44
C PRO A 161 -21.38 -16.63 6.39
N MET A 162 -21.03 -15.67 7.24
CA MET A 162 -19.69 -15.09 7.32
C MET A 162 -19.49 -14.37 8.64
N ILE A 163 -18.30 -14.45 9.22
CA ILE A 163 -17.93 -13.67 10.40
C ILE A 163 -16.89 -12.62 9.99
N MET A 164 -17.21 -11.37 10.24
CA MET A 164 -16.32 -10.22 10.09
C MET A 164 -15.93 -9.71 11.47
N ILE A 165 -14.63 -9.62 11.77
CA ILE A 165 -14.10 -9.07 13.01
C ILE A 165 -13.50 -7.72 12.67
N LEU A 166 -14.19 -6.65 13.02
CA LEU A 166 -13.69 -5.27 12.92
C LEU A 166 -12.76 -5.01 14.10
N ASN A 167 -11.47 -4.99 13.82
CA ASN A 167 -10.44 -4.63 14.77
C ASN A 167 -10.32 -3.11 14.82
N ASP A 168 -11.08 -2.49 15.71
CA ASP A 168 -11.08 -1.07 15.95
C ASP A 168 -10.08 -0.70 17.03
N ASN A 169 -9.09 0.08 16.66
CA ASN A 169 -8.09 0.58 17.60
C ASN A 169 -8.10 2.12 17.69
N GLU A 170 -9.27 2.72 17.37
CA GLU A 170 -9.55 4.16 17.35
C GLU A 170 -8.65 4.96 16.39
N MET A 171 -7.86 4.28 15.52
CA MET A 171 -6.93 5.00 14.65
C MET A 171 -6.54 4.16 13.42
N SER A 172 -6.73 4.73 12.24
CA SER A 172 -6.03 4.32 11.02
C SER A 172 -4.53 4.68 11.10
N ILE A 173 -3.82 4.83 10.01
CA ILE A 173 -2.40 5.26 9.98
C ILE A 173 -2.23 6.65 10.60
N SER A 174 -3.27 7.50 10.56
CA SER A 174 -3.40 8.82 11.20
C SER A 174 -4.69 8.90 12.01
N THR A 175 -5.00 10.06 12.59
CA THR A 175 -6.30 10.33 13.26
C THR A 175 -7.46 9.90 12.36
N PRO A 176 -8.56 9.32 12.90
CA PRO A 176 -9.65 8.78 12.11
C PRO A 176 -10.18 9.80 11.09
N ILE A 177 -10.05 9.45 9.81
CA ILE A 177 -10.53 10.27 8.70
C ILE A 177 -11.83 9.67 8.18
N GLY A 178 -12.79 10.54 7.91
CA GLY A 178 -14.12 10.16 7.44
C GLY A 178 -15.16 10.16 8.56
N ALA A 179 -16.42 10.42 8.17
CA ALA A 179 -17.53 10.59 9.09
C ALA A 179 -17.85 9.29 9.85
N LEU A 180 -17.79 8.14 9.17
CA LEU A 180 -18.12 6.85 9.79
C LEU A 180 -17.07 6.45 10.83
N SER A 181 -15.77 6.55 10.52
CA SER A 181 -14.70 6.27 11.49
C SER A 181 -14.79 7.20 12.71
N LYS A 182 -15.10 8.48 12.49
CA LYS A 182 -15.34 9.44 13.58
C LYS A 182 -16.59 9.09 14.38
N ALA A 183 -17.68 8.68 13.73
CA ALA A 183 -18.91 8.29 14.40
C ALA A 183 -18.71 7.04 15.27
N LEU A 184 -18.01 6.03 14.75
CA LEU A 184 -17.63 4.85 15.53
C LEU A 184 -16.80 5.23 16.77
N SER A 185 -15.76 6.09 16.60
CA SER A 185 -14.90 6.54 17.70
C SER A 185 -15.63 7.43 18.72
N GLN A 186 -16.50 8.36 18.28
CA GLN A 186 -17.16 9.32 19.17
C GLN A 186 -18.23 8.67 20.06
N LEU A 187 -18.99 7.74 19.51
CA LEU A 187 -20.02 7.02 20.28
C LEU A 187 -19.41 6.18 21.42
N MET A 188 -18.12 5.82 21.31
CA MET A 188 -17.42 4.98 22.27
C MET A 188 -16.70 5.74 23.40
N LYS A 189 -16.41 7.02 23.22
CA LYS A 189 -15.70 7.86 24.23
C LYS A 189 -16.58 8.33 25.39
N GLY A 190 -17.90 8.13 25.31
CA GLY A 190 -18.80 8.57 26.36
C GLY A 190 -18.81 7.63 27.57
N PRO A 191 -18.34 8.06 28.77
CA PRO A 191 -18.55 7.30 30.02
C PRO A 191 -20.03 7.06 30.31
N PHE A 192 -20.89 7.77 29.65
CA PHE A 192 -22.34 7.65 29.69
C PHE A 192 -22.84 6.33 29.08
N TYR A 193 -22.25 5.86 27.97
CA TYR A 193 -22.68 4.66 27.27
C TYR A 193 -22.47 3.38 28.10
N GLN A 194 -21.28 3.17 28.66
CA GLN A 194 -20.99 1.98 29.48
C GLN A 194 -21.76 1.94 30.80
N SER A 195 -21.85 3.10 31.49
CA SER A 195 -22.61 3.23 32.73
C SER A 195 -24.11 3.10 32.47
N PHE A 196 -24.60 3.62 31.38
CA PHE A 196 -26.01 3.60 31.03
C PHE A 196 -26.48 2.20 30.59
N ARG A 197 -25.73 1.50 29.73
CA ARG A 197 -26.03 0.09 29.34
C ARG A 197 -26.12 -0.84 30.53
N SER A 198 -25.21 -0.73 31.50
CA SER A 198 -25.26 -1.53 32.73
C SER A 198 -26.47 -1.19 33.60
N LYS A 199 -26.88 0.11 33.67
CA LYS A 199 -28.08 0.53 34.42
C LYS A 199 -29.38 0.11 33.73
N VAL A 200 -29.45 0.24 32.39
CA VAL A 200 -30.62 -0.20 31.61
C VAL A 200 -30.82 -1.73 31.70
N LYS A 201 -29.74 -2.50 31.54
CA LYS A 201 -29.78 -3.96 31.69
C LYS A 201 -30.23 -4.37 33.09
N LYS A 202 -29.83 -3.63 34.13
CA LYS A 202 -30.23 -3.85 35.50
C LYS A 202 -31.69 -3.44 35.78
N ILE A 203 -32.19 -2.38 35.13
CA ILE A 203 -33.59 -1.93 35.22
C ILE A 203 -34.50 -2.88 34.43
N LEU A 204 -34.13 -3.28 33.21
CA LEU A 204 -34.91 -4.24 32.40
C LEU A 204 -35.06 -5.61 33.08
N SER A 205 -34.02 -6.08 33.77
CA SER A 205 -34.09 -7.36 34.52
C SER A 205 -34.98 -7.32 35.78
N THR A 206 -35.45 -6.15 36.18
CA THR A 206 -36.30 -5.94 37.36
C THR A 206 -37.76 -5.60 37.04
N LEU A 207 -38.15 -5.49 35.76
CA LEU A 207 -39.49 -5.09 35.32
C LEU A 207 -40.39 -6.33 35.05
N PRO A 208 -41.70 -6.26 35.38
CA PRO A 208 -42.66 -7.31 35.08
C PRO A 208 -42.87 -7.51 33.56
N GLU A 209 -43.22 -8.72 33.12
CA GLU A 209 -43.43 -9.09 31.71
C GLU A 209 -44.43 -8.21 30.93
N SER A 210 -45.37 -7.56 31.63
CA SER A 210 -46.36 -6.66 31.03
C SER A 210 -45.78 -5.34 30.50
N VAL A 211 -44.52 -5.00 30.79
CA VAL A 211 -43.83 -3.77 30.34
C VAL A 211 -42.87 -4.05 29.18
N ASN A 212 -42.80 -5.27 28.72
CA ASN A 212 -41.91 -5.67 27.61
C ASN A 212 -42.15 -4.88 26.30
N TYR A 213 -43.35 -4.40 26.02
CA TYR A 213 -43.66 -3.61 24.84
C TYR A 213 -43.05 -2.20 24.89
N LEU A 214 -43.02 -1.55 26.06
CA LEU A 214 -42.33 -0.29 26.26
C LEU A 214 -40.80 -0.45 26.32
N ALA A 215 -40.34 -1.56 26.88
CA ALA A 215 -38.93 -1.93 26.91
C ALA A 215 -38.38 -2.21 25.52
N SER A 216 -39.13 -2.90 24.64
CA SER A 216 -38.72 -3.11 23.23
C SER A 216 -38.64 -1.81 22.42
N ARG A 217 -39.59 -0.88 22.62
CA ARG A 217 -39.52 0.45 21.98
C ARG A 217 -38.38 1.34 22.54
N PHE A 218 -38.09 1.21 23.83
CA PHE A 218 -36.91 1.84 24.43
C PHE A 218 -35.63 1.22 23.89
N GLU A 219 -35.58 -0.10 23.72
CA GLU A 219 -34.45 -0.82 23.11
C GLU A 219 -34.30 -0.45 21.64
N GLU A 220 -35.38 -0.29 20.87
CA GLU A 220 -35.38 0.22 19.50
C GLU A 220 -34.89 1.69 19.41
N SER A 221 -35.33 2.55 20.33
CA SER A 221 -34.84 3.94 20.41
C SER A 221 -33.37 4.02 20.80
N PHE A 222 -32.85 3.01 21.53
CA PHE A 222 -31.44 2.87 21.89
C PHE A 222 -30.58 2.31 20.77
N LYS A 223 -31.11 1.41 19.95
CA LYS A 223 -30.47 0.94 18.72
C LYS A 223 -30.11 2.12 17.81
N LEU A 224 -30.93 3.16 17.75
CA LEU A 224 -30.69 4.39 16.99
C LEU A 224 -29.45 5.21 17.43
N ILE A 225 -28.81 4.86 18.54
CA ILE A 225 -27.64 5.59 19.10
C ILE A 225 -26.36 4.73 19.03
N THR A 226 -26.46 3.46 18.57
CA THR A 226 -25.31 2.53 18.52
C THR A 226 -24.59 2.56 17.16
N PRO A 227 -23.25 2.37 17.14
CA PRO A 227 -22.50 2.24 15.88
C PRO A 227 -23.00 1.12 14.96
N GLY A 228 -23.70 0.13 15.53
CA GLY A 228 -24.20 -1.04 14.84
C GLY A 228 -25.40 -0.81 13.93
N VAL A 229 -26.19 0.25 14.16
CA VAL A 229 -27.44 0.50 13.40
C VAL A 229 -27.23 0.50 11.91
N PHE A 230 -26.15 1.10 11.44
CA PHE A 230 -25.83 1.11 10.01
C PHE A 230 -25.71 -0.31 9.43
N PHE A 231 -25.04 -1.22 10.14
CA PHE A 231 -24.85 -2.59 9.69
C PHE A 231 -26.15 -3.42 9.84
N GLU A 232 -26.90 -3.20 10.90
CA GLU A 232 -28.19 -3.87 11.15
C GLU A 232 -29.23 -3.46 10.09
N GLU A 233 -29.29 -2.20 9.71
CA GLU A 233 -30.17 -1.71 8.63
C GLU A 233 -29.79 -2.27 7.25
N LEU A 234 -28.51 -2.55 7.03
CA LEU A 234 -28.05 -3.32 5.88
C LEU A 234 -28.35 -4.82 6.01
N GLY A 235 -28.87 -5.27 7.16
CA GLY A 235 -29.22 -6.66 7.40
C GLY A 235 -28.04 -7.53 7.84
N ILE A 236 -27.00 -6.96 8.42
CA ILE A 236 -25.84 -7.66 8.97
C ILE A 236 -25.95 -7.65 10.49
N ASN A 237 -25.88 -8.82 11.12
CA ASN A 237 -25.92 -8.90 12.58
C ASN A 237 -24.70 -8.20 13.19
N TYR A 238 -24.91 -7.26 14.10
CA TYR A 238 -23.84 -6.54 14.77
C TYR A 238 -23.70 -6.97 16.21
N ILE A 239 -22.47 -7.33 16.63
CA ILE A 239 -22.14 -7.69 18.00
C ILE A 239 -21.00 -6.82 18.49
N GLY A 240 -21.21 -6.04 19.52
CA GLY A 240 -20.15 -5.22 20.10
C GLY A 240 -20.61 -3.86 20.61
N PRO A 241 -19.66 -2.98 20.96
CA PRO A 241 -18.21 -3.25 21.00
C PRO A 241 -17.83 -4.21 22.15
N ILE A 242 -16.84 -5.07 21.90
CA ILE A 242 -16.24 -5.97 22.90
C ILE A 242 -14.78 -5.58 23.16
N ASN A 243 -14.25 -5.95 24.32
CA ASN A 243 -12.82 -5.81 24.57
C ASN A 243 -12.03 -6.85 23.75
N GLY A 244 -11.33 -6.43 22.73
CA GLY A 244 -10.52 -7.26 21.82
C GLY A 244 -9.23 -7.84 22.46
N HIS A 245 -9.01 -7.62 23.75
CA HIS A 245 -7.95 -8.24 24.56
C HIS A 245 -8.47 -9.18 25.64
N ASP A 246 -9.79 -9.35 25.76
CA ASP A 246 -10.41 -10.31 26.67
C ASP A 246 -10.72 -11.61 25.91
N LEU A 247 -9.87 -12.62 26.08
CA LEU A 247 -10.01 -13.92 25.41
C LEU A 247 -11.35 -14.59 25.69
N SER A 248 -11.88 -14.47 26.92
CA SER A 248 -13.18 -15.06 27.29
C SER A 248 -14.31 -14.39 26.51
N ALA A 249 -14.34 -13.06 26.48
CA ALA A 249 -15.35 -12.30 25.76
C ALA A 249 -15.29 -12.56 24.25
N ILE A 250 -14.07 -12.64 23.66
CA ILE A 250 -13.89 -12.94 22.24
C ILE A 250 -14.38 -14.34 21.91
N ILE A 251 -14.00 -15.35 22.69
CA ILE A 251 -14.37 -16.75 22.46
C ILE A 251 -15.89 -16.95 22.57
N GLU A 252 -16.54 -16.38 23.59
CA GLU A 252 -18.00 -16.42 23.74
C GLU A 252 -18.70 -15.75 22.55
N THR A 253 -18.24 -14.59 22.13
CA THR A 253 -18.79 -13.87 20.98
C THR A 253 -18.62 -14.64 19.67
N LEU A 254 -17.47 -15.25 19.44
CA LEU A 254 -17.22 -16.07 18.25
C LEU A 254 -18.06 -17.35 18.22
N LYS A 255 -18.31 -17.99 19.39
CA LYS A 255 -19.23 -19.12 19.51
C LYS A 255 -20.65 -18.71 19.13
N LEU A 256 -21.14 -17.59 19.66
CA LEU A 256 -22.46 -17.05 19.31
C LEU A 256 -22.56 -16.74 17.80
N ALA A 257 -21.58 -16.04 17.24
CA ALA A 257 -21.55 -15.71 15.82
C ALA A 257 -21.54 -16.94 14.90
N LYS A 258 -20.86 -18.01 15.31
CA LYS A 258 -20.84 -19.30 14.59
C LYS A 258 -22.20 -19.98 14.53
N GLU A 259 -23.01 -19.85 15.58
CA GLU A 259 -24.33 -20.47 15.69
C GLU A 259 -25.40 -19.77 14.83
N LEU A 260 -25.24 -18.45 14.59
CA LEU A 260 -26.21 -17.66 13.83
C LEU A 260 -26.31 -18.09 12.35
N LYS A 261 -25.24 -18.61 11.75
CA LYS A 261 -25.18 -19.00 10.32
C LYS A 261 -25.67 -17.92 9.36
N GLU A 262 -25.45 -16.68 9.72
CA GLU A 262 -25.77 -15.47 8.98
C GLU A 262 -24.55 -14.56 8.94
N PRO A 263 -24.55 -13.47 8.15
CA PRO A 263 -23.46 -12.50 8.21
C PRO A 263 -23.45 -11.78 9.56
N VAL A 264 -22.30 -11.83 10.22
CA VAL A 264 -22.08 -11.21 11.53
C VAL A 264 -20.86 -10.28 11.47
N LEU A 265 -21.00 -9.06 11.98
CA LEU A 265 -19.89 -8.15 12.24
C LEU A 265 -19.66 -8.05 13.75
N ILE A 266 -18.51 -8.54 14.20
CA ILE A 266 -18.03 -8.40 15.57
C ILE A 266 -17.15 -7.16 15.65
N HIS A 267 -17.54 -6.19 16.46
CA HIS A 267 -16.75 -4.99 16.69
C HIS A 267 -15.87 -5.17 17.93
N ALA A 268 -14.57 -5.33 17.72
CA ALA A 268 -13.59 -5.58 18.78
C ALA A 268 -12.66 -4.35 18.94
N GLN A 269 -12.63 -3.81 20.16
CA GLN A 269 -11.74 -2.70 20.52
C GLN A 269 -10.38 -3.23 20.96
N THR A 270 -9.31 -2.76 20.32
CA THR A 270 -7.95 -3.17 20.64
C THR A 270 -7.01 -1.98 20.84
N LEU A 271 -5.84 -2.25 21.43
CA LEU A 271 -4.77 -1.29 21.60
C LEU A 271 -3.62 -1.63 20.64
N LYS A 272 -3.34 -0.77 19.66
CA LYS A 272 -2.14 -0.91 18.81
C LYS A 272 -0.89 -0.95 19.67
N GLY A 273 0.02 -1.89 19.38
CA GLY A 273 1.28 -2.02 20.10
C GLY A 273 1.17 -2.70 21.47
N LYS A 274 0.02 -3.33 21.78
CA LYS A 274 -0.24 -4.03 23.05
C LYS A 274 0.91 -4.93 23.49
N GLY A 275 1.37 -4.71 24.73
CA GLY A 275 2.49 -5.45 25.34
C GLY A 275 3.88 -4.88 25.06
N TYR A 276 3.99 -3.79 24.29
CA TYR A 276 5.23 -3.05 24.13
C TYR A 276 5.01 -1.57 24.46
N LYS A 277 5.27 -1.18 25.70
CA LYS A 277 4.96 0.15 26.27
C LYS A 277 5.44 1.34 25.44
N ILE A 278 6.54 1.19 24.69
CA ILE A 278 7.08 2.25 23.84
C ILE A 278 6.21 2.47 22.59
N ALA A 279 5.52 1.42 22.11
CA ALA A 279 4.66 1.49 20.93
C ALA A 279 3.18 1.73 21.28
N GLU A 280 2.75 1.39 22.50
CA GLU A 280 1.36 1.57 22.94
C GLU A 280 0.93 3.04 22.80
N GLY A 281 -0.15 3.29 22.06
CA GLY A 281 -0.69 4.64 21.86
C GLY A 281 0.15 5.58 20.99
N ARG A 282 1.22 5.11 20.34
CA ARG A 282 2.09 5.90 19.44
C ARG A 282 1.99 5.36 18.01
N TYR A 283 0.87 5.61 17.39
CA TYR A 283 0.35 4.87 16.27
C TYR A 283 1.17 4.97 14.98
N GLU A 284 1.47 6.17 14.53
CA GLU A 284 2.07 6.42 13.22
C GLU A 284 3.51 5.89 13.12
N LYS A 285 4.31 6.21 14.13
CA LYS A 285 5.72 5.80 14.20
C LYS A 285 5.91 4.28 14.21
N TRP A 286 4.93 3.51 14.77
CA TRP A 286 5.05 2.07 15.02
C TRP A 286 4.19 1.22 14.09
N HIS A 287 3.55 1.81 13.09
CA HIS A 287 2.78 1.07 12.10
C HIS A 287 3.68 0.20 11.23
N GLY A 288 4.67 0.80 10.55
CA GLY A 288 5.71 0.13 9.78
C GLY A 288 7.08 0.62 10.19
N VAL A 289 7.90 -0.24 10.78
CA VAL A 289 9.19 0.14 11.34
C VAL A 289 10.35 -0.56 10.64
N GLY A 290 11.48 0.15 10.53
CA GLY A 290 12.78 -0.49 10.26
C GLY A 290 13.34 -1.16 11.52
N PRO A 291 14.52 -1.79 11.45
CA PRO A 291 15.21 -2.33 12.62
C PRO A 291 15.40 -1.29 13.73
N PHE A 292 15.13 -1.67 14.98
CA PHE A 292 15.20 -0.79 16.13
C PHE A 292 15.74 -1.51 17.37
N ASP A 293 16.14 -0.74 18.36
CA ASP A 293 16.56 -1.23 19.67
C ASP A 293 15.33 -1.43 20.57
N LEU A 294 15.18 -2.62 21.16
CA LEU A 294 13.99 -3.00 21.95
C LEU A 294 13.82 -2.18 23.24
N ASP A 295 14.93 -1.81 23.88
CA ASP A 295 14.87 -1.14 25.19
C ASP A 295 14.57 0.35 25.04
N THR A 296 15.08 0.98 23.97
CA THR A 296 14.96 2.42 23.74
C THR A 296 13.94 2.81 22.67
N GLY A 297 13.57 1.88 21.78
CA GLY A 297 12.72 2.15 20.60
C GLY A 297 13.40 3.03 19.55
N LEU A 298 14.71 3.21 19.61
CA LEU A 298 15.48 4.01 18.65
C LEU A 298 15.80 3.18 17.39
N SER A 299 15.70 3.82 16.21
CA SER A 299 16.09 3.18 14.96
C SER A 299 17.56 2.80 14.96
N LYS A 300 17.89 1.58 14.52
CA LYS A 300 19.26 1.13 14.27
C LYS A 300 19.86 1.71 12.99
N LYS A 301 19.03 2.25 12.09
CA LYS A 301 19.51 2.95 10.88
C LYS A 301 19.80 4.40 11.21
N SER A 302 21.00 4.87 10.89
CA SER A 302 21.33 6.30 10.92
C SER A 302 20.46 7.07 9.93
N LYS A 303 20.07 8.31 10.27
CA LYS A 303 19.44 9.20 9.28
C LYS A 303 20.46 9.49 8.18
N SER A 304 20.05 9.30 6.93
CA SER A 304 20.84 9.76 5.80
C SER A 304 20.95 11.29 5.83
N ALA A 305 22.12 11.83 5.49
CA ALA A 305 22.28 13.26 5.28
C ALA A 305 21.68 13.72 3.93
N ILE A 306 21.38 12.78 3.01
CA ILE A 306 20.81 13.05 1.69
C ILE A 306 19.28 13.00 1.86
N LEU A 307 18.60 14.01 1.32
CA LEU A 307 17.15 14.07 1.26
C LEU A 307 16.60 12.89 0.46
N SER A 308 15.52 12.29 0.95
CA SER A 308 14.76 11.34 0.14
C SER A 308 14.01 12.06 -0.98
N PRO A 309 13.66 11.36 -2.08
CA PRO A 309 12.82 11.92 -3.15
C PRO A 309 11.47 12.46 -2.61
N THR A 310 10.85 11.76 -1.66
CA THR A 310 9.62 12.22 -1.00
C THR A 310 9.82 13.56 -0.27
N GLU A 311 10.93 13.74 0.44
CA GLU A 311 11.25 15.02 1.11
C GLU A 311 11.58 16.13 0.11
N ALA A 312 12.30 15.82 -0.97
CA ALA A 312 12.61 16.78 -2.04
C ALA A 312 11.31 17.26 -2.73
N TYR A 313 10.39 16.34 -3.03
CA TYR A 313 9.04 16.63 -3.53
C TYR A 313 8.26 17.53 -2.55
N SER A 314 8.10 17.08 -1.31
CA SER A 314 7.32 17.76 -0.27
C SER A 314 7.81 19.20 -0.03
N ASN A 315 9.13 19.38 0.11
CA ASN A 315 9.73 20.71 0.32
C ASN A 315 9.48 21.64 -0.88
N THR A 316 9.63 21.13 -2.11
CA THR A 316 9.40 21.92 -3.33
C THR A 316 7.92 22.31 -3.47
N LEU A 317 7.01 21.38 -3.21
CA LEU A 317 5.58 21.66 -3.26
C LEU A 317 5.17 22.69 -2.18
N LEU A 318 5.76 22.60 -0.99
CA LEU A 318 5.54 23.59 0.09
C LEU A 318 6.04 24.99 -0.32
N GLU A 319 7.19 25.09 -0.99
CA GLU A 319 7.71 26.36 -1.51
C GLU A 319 6.77 26.97 -2.57
N LEU A 320 6.23 26.15 -3.47
CA LEU A 320 5.28 26.58 -4.49
C LEU A 320 3.94 27.00 -3.86
N ALA A 321 3.41 26.21 -2.93
CA ALA A 321 2.15 26.49 -2.26
C ALA A 321 2.15 27.78 -1.41
N LYS A 322 3.33 28.22 -0.97
CA LYS A 322 3.51 29.55 -0.33
C LYS A 322 3.28 30.72 -1.29
N LYS A 323 3.53 30.49 -2.59
CA LYS A 323 3.49 31.53 -3.63
C LYS A 323 2.22 31.51 -4.47
N ASP A 324 1.56 30.34 -4.56
CA ASP A 324 0.37 30.12 -5.37
C ASP A 324 -0.73 29.44 -4.52
N GLU A 325 -1.78 30.20 -4.19
CA GLU A 325 -2.91 29.72 -3.38
C GLU A 325 -3.80 28.74 -4.13
N LYS A 326 -3.68 28.63 -5.45
CA LYS A 326 -4.41 27.66 -6.26
C LYS A 326 -3.87 26.24 -6.09
N ILE A 327 -2.66 26.07 -5.58
CA ILE A 327 -2.08 24.76 -5.33
C ILE A 327 -2.80 24.09 -4.17
N VAL A 328 -3.35 22.90 -4.43
CA VAL A 328 -3.99 22.03 -3.46
C VAL A 328 -3.38 20.63 -3.57
N GLY A 329 -3.46 19.84 -2.49
CA GLY A 329 -2.89 18.49 -2.52
C GLY A 329 -3.83 17.49 -1.86
N VAL A 330 -3.85 16.27 -2.41
CA VAL A 330 -4.68 15.16 -1.95
C VAL A 330 -3.84 13.89 -1.85
N THR A 331 -4.01 13.17 -0.75
CA THR A 331 -3.46 11.81 -0.58
C THR A 331 -4.55 10.87 -0.06
N ALA A 332 -4.35 9.57 -0.21
CA ALA A 332 -5.26 8.53 0.26
C ALA A 332 -4.59 7.73 1.40
N ALA A 333 -4.84 8.13 2.64
CA ALA A 333 -4.36 7.51 3.88
C ALA A 333 -2.83 7.48 4.06
N MET A 334 -2.06 8.22 3.25
CA MET A 334 -0.59 8.15 3.27
C MET A 334 0.08 9.53 3.41
N PRO A 335 -0.34 10.42 4.34
CA PRO A 335 0.18 11.78 4.42
C PRO A 335 1.69 11.83 4.67
N SER A 336 2.21 11.15 5.68
CA SER A 336 3.65 11.09 5.96
C SER A 336 4.42 10.32 4.90
N GLY A 337 3.82 9.26 4.36
CA GLY A 337 4.42 8.43 3.33
C GLY A 337 4.64 9.14 1.99
N THR A 338 3.78 10.10 1.64
CA THR A 338 3.89 10.93 0.43
C THR A 338 4.47 12.32 0.70
N GLY A 339 4.77 12.63 1.97
CA GLY A 339 5.31 13.93 2.40
C GLY A 339 4.28 15.07 2.44
N LEU A 340 2.98 14.77 2.34
CA LEU A 340 1.93 15.78 2.46
C LEU A 340 1.58 16.15 3.90
N ASP A 341 2.05 15.44 4.92
CA ASP A 341 1.85 15.74 6.33
C ASP A 341 2.22 17.20 6.67
N LYS A 342 3.41 17.63 6.29
CA LYS A 342 3.89 19.01 6.51
C LYS A 342 3.02 20.06 5.82
N LEU A 343 2.46 19.74 4.66
CA LEU A 343 1.58 20.64 3.91
C LEU A 343 0.17 20.68 4.54
N ILE A 344 -0.32 19.54 5.02
CA ILE A 344 -1.59 19.46 5.77
C ILE A 344 -1.51 20.30 7.04
N ASP A 345 -0.40 20.21 7.79
CA ASP A 345 -0.17 21.00 8.98
C ASP A 345 -0.08 22.51 8.69
N ALA A 346 0.62 22.88 7.60
CA ALA A 346 0.80 24.28 7.22
C ALA A 346 -0.45 24.91 6.57
N TYR A 347 -1.21 24.14 5.80
CA TYR A 347 -2.35 24.60 5.01
C TYR A 347 -3.53 23.61 5.05
N PRO A 348 -4.18 23.39 6.21
CA PRO A 348 -5.20 22.34 6.39
C PRO A 348 -6.46 22.51 5.52
N LEU A 349 -6.69 23.70 4.97
CA LEU A 349 -7.81 23.96 4.05
C LEU A 349 -7.46 23.71 2.57
N ARG A 350 -6.22 23.38 2.26
CA ARG A 350 -5.75 23.16 0.89
C ARG A 350 -5.13 21.79 0.66
N PHE A 351 -4.73 21.09 1.72
CA PHE A 351 -4.14 19.76 1.62
C PHE A 351 -4.97 18.78 2.44
N PHE A 352 -5.32 17.67 1.82
CA PHE A 352 -6.33 16.74 2.33
C PHE A 352 -5.83 15.30 2.33
N ASP A 353 -6.15 14.58 3.40
CA ASP A 353 -6.14 13.13 3.40
C ASP A 353 -7.60 12.65 3.31
N VAL A 354 -7.91 11.84 2.30
CA VAL A 354 -9.27 11.34 2.04
C VAL A 354 -9.49 9.91 2.53
N ALA A 355 -8.63 9.41 3.42
CA ALA A 355 -8.57 8.02 3.85
C ALA A 355 -8.26 7.05 2.67
N ILE A 356 -8.52 5.74 2.80
CA ILE A 356 -8.23 4.76 1.75
C ILE A 356 -9.30 4.84 0.66
N ALA A 357 -9.23 5.88 -0.16
CA ALA A 357 -10.23 6.22 -1.18
C ALA A 357 -9.59 6.85 -2.43
N GLU A 358 -8.73 6.10 -3.11
CA GLU A 358 -7.95 6.58 -4.25
C GLU A 358 -8.83 7.08 -5.41
N GLN A 359 -9.95 6.41 -5.70
CA GLN A 359 -10.91 6.85 -6.72
C GLN A 359 -11.49 8.23 -6.36
N HIS A 360 -11.91 8.40 -5.10
CA HIS A 360 -12.43 9.67 -4.60
C HIS A 360 -11.35 10.78 -4.66
N ALA A 361 -10.10 10.47 -4.30
CA ALA A 361 -8.98 11.39 -4.42
C ALA A 361 -8.85 11.93 -5.86
N LEU A 362 -8.92 11.06 -6.86
CA LEU A 362 -8.79 11.43 -8.28
C LEU A 362 -10.00 12.23 -8.76
N THR A 363 -11.21 11.71 -8.56
CA THR A 363 -12.44 12.34 -9.06
C THR A 363 -12.66 13.73 -8.43
N SER A 364 -12.48 13.85 -7.10
CA SER A 364 -12.61 15.15 -6.43
C SER A 364 -11.54 16.15 -6.84
N SER A 365 -10.30 15.69 -7.05
CA SER A 365 -9.22 16.54 -7.57
C SER A 365 -9.48 17.00 -9.00
N SER A 366 -10.06 16.15 -9.85
CA SER A 366 -10.49 16.53 -11.21
C SER A 366 -11.52 17.65 -11.18
N ALA A 367 -12.49 17.57 -10.26
CA ALA A 367 -13.46 18.63 -10.05
C ALA A 367 -12.80 19.94 -9.56
N MET A 368 -11.82 19.85 -8.63
CA MET A 368 -11.06 21.02 -8.18
C MET A 368 -10.25 21.66 -9.32
N ALA A 369 -9.67 20.86 -10.21
CA ALA A 369 -8.99 21.36 -11.42
C ALA A 369 -9.96 22.09 -12.35
N LYS A 370 -11.19 21.60 -12.49
CA LYS A 370 -12.26 22.26 -13.25
C LYS A 370 -12.61 23.64 -12.70
N GLU A 371 -12.54 23.82 -11.38
CA GLU A 371 -12.75 25.08 -10.69
C GLU A 371 -11.49 26.00 -10.67
N GLY A 372 -10.43 25.62 -11.40
CA GLY A 372 -9.24 26.43 -11.61
C GLY A 372 -8.17 26.30 -10.52
N PHE A 373 -8.25 25.28 -9.66
CA PHE A 373 -7.17 24.89 -8.76
C PHE A 373 -6.12 24.01 -9.46
N LYS A 374 -4.96 23.84 -8.83
CA LYS A 374 -3.84 23.01 -9.29
C LYS A 374 -3.64 21.83 -8.34
N PRO A 375 -4.42 20.74 -8.47
CA PRO A 375 -4.36 19.63 -7.54
C PRO A 375 -3.16 18.73 -7.80
N PHE A 376 -2.32 18.54 -6.76
CA PHE A 376 -1.29 17.51 -6.68
C PHE A 376 -1.86 16.29 -5.96
N VAL A 377 -2.04 15.19 -6.69
CA VAL A 377 -2.55 13.93 -6.15
C VAL A 377 -1.35 13.01 -5.88
N SER A 378 -1.01 12.86 -4.59
CA SER A 378 0.20 12.16 -4.15
C SER A 378 -0.17 10.78 -3.65
N ILE A 379 0.09 9.76 -4.46
CA ILE A 379 -0.28 8.36 -4.20
C ILE A 379 0.90 7.46 -4.58
N TYR A 380 1.07 6.32 -3.87
CA TYR A 380 2.06 5.32 -4.25
C TYR A 380 1.69 4.66 -5.58
N SER A 381 2.70 4.35 -6.39
CA SER A 381 2.53 3.73 -7.71
C SER A 381 1.58 2.52 -7.68
N THR A 382 1.77 1.60 -6.74
CA THR A 382 0.92 0.41 -6.63
C THR A 382 -0.53 0.73 -6.25
N PHE A 383 -0.77 1.72 -5.36
CA PHE A 383 -2.12 2.09 -4.91
C PHE A 383 -2.88 2.90 -5.95
N LEU A 384 -2.18 3.63 -6.81
CA LEU A 384 -2.77 4.41 -7.90
C LEU A 384 -3.56 3.53 -8.89
N GLN A 385 -3.25 2.24 -8.98
CA GLN A 385 -4.00 1.27 -9.81
C GLN A 385 -5.50 1.27 -9.51
N ARG A 386 -5.92 1.54 -8.26
CA ARG A 386 -7.34 1.61 -7.88
C ARG A 386 -8.10 2.75 -8.53
N ALA A 387 -7.40 3.79 -8.94
CA ALA A 387 -7.99 4.98 -9.52
C ALA A 387 -7.86 5.03 -11.05
N TYR A 388 -7.51 3.91 -11.70
CA TYR A 388 -7.28 3.87 -13.15
C TYR A 388 -8.48 4.39 -13.95
N ASP A 389 -9.69 3.92 -13.65
CA ASP A 389 -10.91 4.40 -14.28
C ASP A 389 -11.12 5.90 -14.07
N SER A 390 -10.95 6.39 -12.84
CA SER A 390 -11.09 7.84 -12.53
C SER A 390 -10.04 8.69 -13.25
N ILE A 391 -8.82 8.17 -13.47
CA ILE A 391 -7.81 8.88 -14.30
C ILE A 391 -8.29 9.00 -15.73
N VAL A 392 -8.82 7.91 -16.31
CA VAL A 392 -9.32 7.90 -17.70
C VAL A 392 -10.54 8.82 -17.83
N HIS A 393 -11.59 8.50 -17.06
CA HIS A 393 -12.91 9.10 -17.21
C HIS A 393 -12.97 10.53 -16.68
N ASP A 394 -12.53 10.77 -15.45
CA ASP A 394 -12.76 12.05 -14.78
C ASP A 394 -11.68 13.10 -15.10
N ALA A 395 -10.45 12.67 -15.39
CA ALA A 395 -9.35 13.58 -15.67
C ALA A 395 -9.02 13.68 -17.17
N CYS A 396 -8.68 12.55 -17.84
CA CYS A 396 -8.08 12.58 -19.17
C CYS A 396 -9.08 12.87 -20.30
N ILE A 397 -10.30 12.34 -20.26
CA ILE A 397 -11.33 12.63 -21.27
C ILE A 397 -11.61 14.14 -21.31
N SER A 398 -11.65 14.78 -20.18
CA SER A 398 -11.91 16.23 -20.06
C SER A 398 -10.63 17.09 -20.07
N SER A 399 -9.46 16.48 -20.23
CA SER A 399 -8.13 17.15 -20.21
C SER A 399 -7.92 18.05 -18.98
N LEU A 400 -8.42 17.64 -17.81
CA LEU A 400 -8.32 18.41 -16.57
C LEU A 400 -6.90 18.33 -16.00
N PRO A 401 -6.23 19.46 -15.70
CA PRO A 401 -4.81 19.49 -15.39
C PRO A 401 -4.48 19.06 -13.97
N ILE A 402 -4.80 17.83 -13.59
CA ILE A 402 -4.33 17.22 -12.34
C ILE A 402 -2.84 16.82 -12.45
N LYS A 403 -2.14 16.82 -11.32
CA LYS A 403 -0.72 16.50 -11.22
C LYS A 403 -0.56 15.24 -10.37
N LEU A 404 -0.31 14.10 -11.02
CA LEU A 404 -0.08 12.82 -10.34
C LEU A 404 1.38 12.77 -9.87
N ALA A 405 1.60 12.92 -8.57
CA ALA A 405 2.91 12.71 -7.93
C ALA A 405 2.99 11.24 -7.47
N ILE A 406 3.64 10.41 -8.28
CA ILE A 406 3.68 8.96 -8.09
C ILE A 406 4.92 8.59 -7.28
N ASP A 407 4.73 8.38 -5.99
CA ASP A 407 5.78 7.94 -5.08
C ASP A 407 5.94 6.40 -5.10
N ARG A 408 7.09 5.89 -4.69
CA ARG A 408 7.42 4.44 -4.69
C ARG A 408 7.33 3.80 -6.07
N ALA A 409 7.72 4.51 -7.12
CA ALA A 409 7.85 3.94 -8.44
C ALA A 409 9.08 3.01 -8.54
N GLY A 410 8.95 1.93 -9.30
CA GLY A 410 10.01 0.93 -9.45
C GLY A 410 10.00 -0.14 -8.33
N ILE A 411 11.17 -0.72 -8.07
CA ILE A 411 11.35 -1.75 -7.05
C ILE A 411 11.38 -1.10 -5.67
N VAL A 412 10.46 -1.49 -4.78
CA VAL A 412 10.34 -0.92 -3.42
C VAL A 412 10.90 -1.82 -2.32
N GLY A 413 11.16 -3.11 -2.60
CA GLY A 413 11.92 -4.00 -1.73
C GLY A 413 11.07 -4.86 -0.79
N GLU A 414 11.10 -4.58 0.51
CA GLU A 414 10.71 -5.53 1.56
C GLU A 414 9.20 -5.86 1.64
N ASP A 415 8.34 -5.08 0.99
CA ASP A 415 6.89 -5.31 0.96
C ASP A 415 6.42 -6.19 -0.23
N GLY A 416 7.32 -6.46 -1.17
CA GLY A 416 7.15 -7.45 -2.21
C GLY A 416 6.13 -7.11 -3.30
N GLU A 417 5.60 -8.16 -3.92
CA GLU A 417 4.79 -8.11 -5.14
C GLU A 417 3.55 -7.21 -5.07
N THR A 418 2.99 -7.03 -3.89
CA THR A 418 1.81 -6.17 -3.70
C THR A 418 2.15 -4.68 -3.64
N HIS A 419 3.43 -4.35 -3.44
CA HIS A 419 3.87 -2.97 -3.25
C HIS A 419 4.86 -2.47 -4.32
N GLN A 420 5.37 -3.36 -5.20
CA GLN A 420 6.25 -2.94 -6.29
C GLN A 420 5.54 -1.96 -7.23
N GLY A 421 6.18 -0.83 -7.52
CA GLY A 421 5.64 0.23 -8.38
C GLY A 421 6.01 0.06 -9.85
N LEU A 422 5.61 -1.04 -10.48
CA LEU A 422 6.11 -1.47 -11.78
C LEU A 422 5.10 -1.30 -12.93
N LEU A 423 3.81 -1.04 -12.63
CA LEU A 423 2.74 -1.02 -13.62
C LEU A 423 2.34 0.39 -14.10
N ASP A 424 2.69 1.43 -13.35
CA ASP A 424 2.25 2.81 -13.59
C ASP A 424 2.55 3.30 -15.02
N VAL A 425 3.75 3.06 -15.53
CA VAL A 425 4.12 3.42 -16.90
C VAL A 425 3.22 2.72 -17.91
N SER A 426 3.02 1.41 -17.75
CA SER A 426 2.30 0.60 -18.74
C SER A 426 0.83 1.04 -18.88
N TYR A 427 0.09 1.24 -17.79
CA TYR A 427 -1.30 1.62 -17.89
C TYR A 427 -1.50 3.12 -18.16
N LEU A 428 -0.65 4.02 -17.63
CA LEU A 428 -0.78 5.45 -17.91
C LEU A 428 -0.44 5.79 -19.37
N ARG A 429 0.52 5.08 -19.97
CA ARG A 429 0.94 5.31 -21.35
C ARG A 429 -0.19 5.09 -22.36
N SER A 430 -1.10 4.15 -22.09
CA SER A 430 -2.24 3.86 -22.96
C SER A 430 -3.35 4.93 -22.93
N ILE A 431 -3.36 5.82 -21.90
CA ILE A 431 -4.43 6.81 -21.73
C ILE A 431 -4.19 8.03 -22.62
N PRO A 432 -5.12 8.42 -23.51
CA PRO A 432 -5.02 9.67 -24.26
C PRO A 432 -4.90 10.91 -23.36
N ASN A 433 -4.26 11.96 -23.84
CA ASN A 433 -4.06 13.25 -23.14
C ASN A 433 -3.21 13.21 -21.87
N MET A 434 -2.72 12.04 -21.42
CA MET A 434 -1.81 11.92 -20.29
C MET A 434 -0.38 12.29 -20.69
N VAL A 435 0.25 13.20 -19.96
CA VAL A 435 1.68 13.49 -20.05
C VAL A 435 2.43 12.69 -18.99
N ILE A 436 3.53 11.98 -19.36
CA ILE A 436 4.28 11.14 -18.43
C ILE A 436 5.76 11.49 -18.50
N PHE A 437 6.36 11.79 -17.36
CA PHE A 437 7.78 12.13 -17.26
C PHE A 437 8.40 11.65 -15.95
N ALA A 438 9.72 11.57 -15.88
CA ALA A 438 10.42 11.14 -14.69
C ALA A 438 11.75 11.90 -14.50
N PRO A 439 12.01 12.41 -13.30
CA PRO A 439 13.29 12.95 -12.90
C PRO A 439 14.31 11.83 -12.66
N ARG A 440 15.60 12.13 -12.82
CA ARG A 440 16.72 11.21 -12.61
C ARG A 440 17.40 11.33 -11.24
N ASP A 441 17.19 12.48 -10.56
CA ASP A 441 17.78 12.83 -9.26
C ASP A 441 16.89 13.84 -8.51
N ASN A 442 17.26 14.23 -7.29
CA ASN A 442 16.45 15.16 -6.48
C ASN A 442 16.38 16.57 -7.10
N GLU A 443 17.43 17.05 -7.74
CA GLU A 443 17.42 18.39 -8.36
C GLU A 443 16.49 18.43 -9.58
N THR A 444 16.54 17.41 -10.41
CA THR A 444 15.59 17.28 -11.52
C THR A 444 14.18 16.98 -11.04
N LEU A 445 13.98 16.32 -9.88
CA LEU A 445 12.67 16.18 -9.26
C LEU A 445 12.08 17.53 -8.86
N LYS A 446 12.86 18.43 -8.28
CA LYS A 446 12.40 19.80 -7.98
C LYS A 446 11.94 20.52 -9.26
N ASN A 447 12.69 20.36 -10.36
CA ASN A 447 12.33 20.94 -11.66
C ASN A 447 11.09 20.25 -12.26
N ALA A 448 10.91 18.95 -12.07
CA ALA A 448 9.73 18.21 -12.49
C ALA A 448 8.46 18.71 -11.76
N VAL A 449 8.55 18.99 -10.45
CA VAL A 449 7.44 19.57 -9.67
C VAL A 449 7.07 20.97 -10.14
N ARG A 450 8.07 21.81 -10.46
CA ARG A 450 7.83 23.15 -11.04
C ARG A 450 7.19 23.06 -12.42
N PHE A 451 7.68 22.18 -13.29
CA PHE A 451 7.06 21.92 -14.59
C PHE A 451 5.61 21.45 -14.44
N ALA A 452 5.33 20.48 -13.55
CA ALA A 452 3.98 20.01 -13.29
C ALA A 452 3.06 21.15 -12.83
N ASN A 453 3.54 22.07 -11.98
CA ASN A 453 2.77 23.22 -11.52
C ASN A 453 2.41 24.20 -12.66
N GLU A 454 3.25 24.29 -13.68
CA GLU A 454 3.06 25.18 -14.84
C GLU A 454 2.28 24.53 -15.98
N HIS A 455 2.18 23.18 -15.97
CA HIS A 455 1.48 22.43 -17.01
C HIS A 455 -0.03 22.41 -16.76
N ASP A 456 -0.77 23.26 -17.43
CA ASP A 456 -2.21 23.47 -17.24
C ASP A 456 -3.10 23.04 -18.44
N SER A 457 -2.54 22.32 -19.43
CA SER A 457 -3.26 21.91 -20.64
C SER A 457 -3.87 20.51 -20.56
N SER A 458 -3.35 19.62 -19.72
CA SER A 458 -3.80 18.24 -19.59
C SER A 458 -3.31 17.61 -18.28
N PRO A 459 -3.81 16.43 -17.90
CA PRO A 459 -3.25 15.68 -16.77
C PRO A 459 -1.78 15.34 -17.01
N CYS A 460 -0.97 15.41 -15.96
CA CYS A 460 0.41 14.97 -16.02
C CYS A 460 0.78 14.07 -14.83
N ALA A 461 1.70 13.15 -15.06
CA ALA A 461 2.21 12.19 -14.09
C ALA A 461 3.74 12.23 -14.05
N PHE A 462 4.31 12.38 -12.87
CA PHE A 462 5.73 12.23 -12.64
C PHE A 462 6.00 11.20 -11.54
N ARG A 463 7.01 10.36 -11.75
CA ARG A 463 7.30 9.21 -10.90
C ARG A 463 8.70 9.29 -10.31
N TYR A 464 8.83 8.87 -9.04
CA TYR A 464 10.11 8.86 -8.32
C TYR A 464 10.20 7.67 -7.35
N PRO A 465 11.45 7.20 -7.05
CA PRO A 465 11.65 5.97 -6.28
C PRO A 465 11.47 6.17 -4.77
N ARG A 466 11.31 5.06 -4.05
CA ARG A 466 11.47 4.97 -2.60
C ARG A 466 12.96 5.08 -2.23
N GLY A 467 13.26 5.79 -1.14
CA GLY A 467 14.59 5.87 -0.54
C GLY A 467 15.53 6.85 -1.23
N SER A 468 16.14 6.48 -2.33
CA SER A 468 17.07 7.34 -3.08
C SER A 468 17.07 7.02 -4.57
N PHE A 469 17.44 7.99 -5.38
CA PHE A 469 17.76 7.75 -6.79
C PHE A 469 19.03 6.93 -6.94
N ALA A 470 19.14 6.17 -8.03
CA ALA A 470 20.37 5.47 -8.41
C ALA A 470 21.47 6.44 -8.84
N LEU A 471 21.10 7.55 -9.46
CA LEU A 471 22.04 8.63 -9.81
C LEU A 471 22.32 9.49 -8.58
N LYS A 472 23.59 9.68 -8.27
CA LYS A 472 24.02 10.59 -7.20
C LYS A 472 23.85 12.05 -7.64
N GLU A 473 23.54 12.93 -6.69
CA GLU A 473 23.46 14.37 -6.91
C GLU A 473 24.79 14.95 -7.40
N GLY A 474 24.72 15.97 -8.28
CA GLY A 474 25.90 16.69 -8.78
C GLY A 474 26.70 15.97 -9.86
N VAL A 475 26.27 14.80 -10.35
CA VAL A 475 26.92 14.10 -11.47
C VAL A 475 26.70 14.83 -12.80
N PHE A 476 25.49 15.34 -13.00
CA PHE A 476 25.13 16.17 -14.15
C PHE A 476 24.48 17.47 -13.68
N GLU A 477 24.66 18.53 -14.43
CA GLU A 477 23.98 19.80 -14.16
C GLU A 477 22.46 19.62 -14.27
N PRO A 478 21.70 20.16 -13.32
CA PRO A 478 20.24 20.06 -13.36
C PRO A 478 19.68 21.00 -14.43
N SER A 479 18.89 20.47 -15.35
CA SER A 479 18.19 21.24 -16.37
C SER A 479 16.69 21.28 -16.12
N GLY A 480 16.01 22.33 -16.62
CA GLY A 480 14.56 22.47 -16.56
C GLY A 480 13.84 21.43 -17.43
N PHE A 481 12.59 21.15 -17.14
CA PHE A 481 11.73 20.31 -17.98
C PHE A 481 11.06 21.17 -19.07
N VAL A 482 11.12 20.69 -20.32
CA VAL A 482 10.36 21.23 -21.45
C VAL A 482 9.58 20.07 -22.04
N LEU A 483 8.29 20.27 -22.29
CA LEU A 483 7.38 19.21 -22.73
C LEU A 483 7.93 18.42 -23.93
N GLY A 484 8.06 17.12 -23.76
CA GLY A 484 8.52 16.20 -24.79
C GLY A 484 10.00 16.33 -25.15
N GLN A 485 10.84 17.00 -24.36
CA GLN A 485 12.29 17.08 -24.64
C GLN A 485 13.08 16.11 -23.78
N SER A 486 13.92 15.31 -24.44
CA SER A 486 14.97 14.50 -23.84
C SER A 486 16.26 15.29 -23.64
N GLU A 487 17.22 14.74 -22.90
CA GLU A 487 18.52 15.38 -22.64
C GLU A 487 19.67 14.42 -22.93
N LEU A 488 20.49 14.75 -23.91
CA LEU A 488 21.70 13.99 -24.24
C LEU A 488 22.83 14.37 -23.29
N LEU A 489 23.03 13.56 -22.24
CA LEU A 489 23.96 13.80 -21.14
C LEU A 489 25.43 13.58 -21.54
N LYS A 490 25.67 12.61 -22.42
CA LYS A 490 26.98 12.30 -23.04
C LYS A 490 26.78 11.92 -24.50
N LYS A 491 27.69 12.36 -25.38
CA LYS A 491 27.57 12.20 -26.84
C LYS A 491 28.53 11.17 -27.41
N GLU A 492 29.57 10.84 -26.68
CA GLU A 492 30.70 10.04 -27.15
C GLU A 492 30.31 8.57 -27.33
N GLY A 493 30.88 7.91 -28.36
CA GLY A 493 30.68 6.49 -28.63
C GLY A 493 29.67 6.20 -29.73
N GLU A 494 29.64 4.94 -30.17
CA GLU A 494 28.73 4.41 -31.21
C GLU A 494 27.49 3.76 -30.66
N ILE A 495 27.44 3.59 -29.33
CA ILE A 495 26.35 2.93 -28.58
C ILE A 495 25.64 3.99 -27.78
N LEU A 496 24.29 3.97 -27.79
CA LEU A 496 23.49 4.85 -26.96
C LEU A 496 22.83 4.07 -25.81
N LEU A 497 23.12 4.48 -24.59
CA LEU A 497 22.42 4.06 -23.38
C LEU A 497 21.27 5.03 -23.13
N ILE A 498 20.05 4.53 -23.06
CA ILE A 498 18.83 5.33 -22.86
C ILE A 498 18.28 5.00 -21.47
N GLY A 499 18.24 5.99 -20.58
CA GLY A 499 17.61 5.88 -19.28
C GLY A 499 16.28 6.64 -19.21
N TYR A 500 15.42 6.23 -18.26
CA TYR A 500 14.19 6.91 -17.90
C TYR A 500 14.03 6.89 -16.38
N GLY A 501 13.89 8.05 -15.76
CA GLY A 501 13.82 8.17 -14.31
C GLY A 501 15.01 7.52 -13.63
N ASN A 502 14.78 6.56 -12.72
CA ASN A 502 15.84 5.85 -12.01
C ASN A 502 16.75 5.00 -12.94
N GLY A 503 16.26 4.64 -14.12
CA GLY A 503 17.04 3.95 -15.15
C GLY A 503 18.22 4.77 -15.69
N VAL A 504 18.18 6.12 -15.61
CA VAL A 504 19.31 6.98 -16.00
C VAL A 504 20.53 6.71 -15.10
N GLY A 505 20.32 6.56 -13.79
CA GLY A 505 21.40 6.25 -12.86
C GLY A 505 22.00 4.87 -13.11
N ARG A 506 21.18 3.86 -13.42
CA ARG A 506 21.67 2.53 -13.81
C ARG A 506 22.48 2.58 -15.12
N ALA A 507 21.96 3.27 -16.13
CA ALA A 507 22.66 3.46 -17.40
C ALA A 507 24.02 4.17 -17.21
N HIS A 508 24.07 5.18 -16.35
CA HIS A 508 25.32 5.89 -16.05
C HIS A 508 26.36 4.99 -15.36
N LEU A 509 25.95 4.19 -14.37
CA LEU A 509 26.87 3.25 -13.71
C LEU A 509 27.43 2.22 -14.70
N VAL A 510 26.60 1.71 -15.59
CA VAL A 510 27.01 0.80 -16.66
C VAL A 510 27.95 1.50 -17.66
N GLN A 511 27.66 2.77 -18.02
CA GLN A 511 28.56 3.58 -18.86
C GLN A 511 29.96 3.68 -18.28
N LEU A 512 30.07 3.95 -16.97
CA LEU A 512 31.36 4.01 -16.27
C LEU A 512 32.10 2.65 -16.32
N ALA A 513 31.38 1.55 -16.05
CA ALA A 513 31.96 0.21 -16.10
C ALA A 513 32.42 -0.21 -17.53
N LEU A 514 31.68 0.18 -18.56
CA LEU A 514 32.07 -0.06 -19.96
C LEU A 514 33.29 0.82 -20.37
N LYS A 515 33.38 2.05 -19.87
CA LYS A 515 34.51 2.92 -20.09
C LYS A 515 35.83 2.35 -19.54
N GLU A 516 35.79 1.72 -18.36
CA GLU A 516 36.93 0.98 -17.78
C GLU A 516 37.44 -0.15 -18.71
N LYS A 517 36.56 -0.63 -19.60
CA LYS A 517 36.85 -1.65 -20.62
C LYS A 517 37.13 -1.04 -22.00
N ASN A 518 37.40 0.28 -22.08
CA ASN A 518 37.65 1.06 -23.30
C ASN A 518 36.45 1.08 -24.28
N ILE A 519 35.24 0.98 -23.80
CA ILE A 519 34.02 1.11 -24.61
C ILE A 519 33.34 2.42 -24.21
N GLU A 520 33.43 3.43 -25.10
CA GLU A 520 32.73 4.69 -24.93
C GLU A 520 31.29 4.57 -25.38
N CYS A 521 30.36 5.07 -24.55
CA CYS A 521 28.93 5.04 -24.81
C CYS A 521 28.32 6.42 -24.58
N ALA A 522 27.41 6.81 -25.45
CA ALA A 522 26.54 7.96 -25.23
C ALA A 522 25.47 7.64 -24.16
N LEU A 523 24.96 8.68 -23.52
CA LEU A 523 23.90 8.56 -22.48
C LEU A 523 22.81 9.57 -22.74
N LEU A 524 21.57 9.08 -22.89
CA LEU A 524 20.35 9.86 -23.04
C LEU A 524 19.45 9.71 -21.83
N ASP A 525 19.05 10.83 -21.22
CA ASP A 525 17.91 10.91 -20.31
C ASP A 525 16.65 11.19 -21.15
N LEU A 526 15.77 10.19 -21.24
CA LEU A 526 14.55 10.31 -22.03
C LEU A 526 13.56 11.32 -21.45
N ARG A 527 13.56 11.54 -20.15
CA ARG A 527 12.74 12.49 -19.37
C ARG A 527 11.24 12.30 -19.55
N PHE A 528 10.74 12.44 -20.80
CA PHE A 528 9.35 12.23 -21.16
C PHE A 528 9.16 10.89 -21.86
N LEU A 529 8.21 10.13 -21.36
CA LEU A 529 7.77 8.90 -22.00
C LEU A 529 6.56 9.15 -22.92
N LYS A 530 5.78 10.18 -22.58
CA LYS A 530 4.61 10.61 -23.34
C LYS A 530 4.38 12.13 -23.13
N PRO A 531 4.46 12.92 -24.22
CA PRO A 531 4.96 12.52 -25.54
C PRO A 531 6.46 12.21 -25.53
N LEU A 532 6.93 11.38 -26.44
CA LEU A 532 8.35 11.23 -26.73
C LEU A 532 8.88 12.48 -27.40
N ASP A 533 10.21 12.66 -27.34
CA ASP A 533 10.89 13.79 -27.97
C ASP A 533 10.68 13.78 -29.50
N PRO A 534 10.13 14.83 -30.10
CA PRO A 534 9.96 14.90 -31.57
C PRO A 534 11.28 14.84 -32.32
N ASN A 535 12.40 15.21 -31.69
CA ASN A 535 13.73 15.13 -32.26
C ASN A 535 14.45 13.80 -31.96
N LEU A 536 13.78 12.83 -31.33
CA LEU A 536 14.40 11.56 -30.92
C LEU A 536 15.06 10.84 -32.12
N SER A 537 14.46 10.88 -33.31
CA SER A 537 15.02 10.30 -34.53
C SER A 537 16.42 10.88 -34.85
N ALA A 538 16.58 12.19 -34.76
CA ALA A 538 17.86 12.86 -35.02
C ALA A 538 18.89 12.56 -33.92
N ILE A 539 18.42 12.47 -32.65
CA ILE A 539 19.29 12.16 -31.51
C ILE A 539 19.85 10.74 -31.61
N ILE A 540 19.05 9.76 -31.99
CA ILE A 540 19.47 8.36 -32.08
C ILE A 540 20.18 8.00 -33.38
N ALA A 541 20.06 8.85 -34.44
CA ALA A 541 20.61 8.57 -35.76
C ALA A 541 22.11 8.21 -35.76
N PRO A 542 23.01 8.90 -35.04
CA PRO A 542 24.46 8.63 -35.05
C PRO A 542 24.83 7.25 -34.46
N TYR A 543 23.98 6.64 -33.62
CA TYR A 543 24.34 5.47 -32.83
C TYR A 543 23.96 4.19 -33.56
N GLN A 544 24.81 3.17 -33.47
CA GLN A 544 24.62 1.89 -34.17
C GLN A 544 23.65 0.97 -33.38
N LYS A 545 23.63 1.08 -32.04
CA LYS A 545 22.88 0.20 -31.16
C LYS A 545 22.34 0.95 -29.94
N LEU A 546 21.13 0.59 -29.53
CA LEU A 546 20.41 1.19 -28.41
C LEU A 546 20.25 0.20 -27.26
N TYR A 547 20.60 0.63 -26.04
CA TYR A 547 20.33 -0.10 -24.80
C TYR A 547 19.42 0.73 -23.90
N ILE A 548 18.29 0.15 -23.46
CA ILE A 548 17.26 0.85 -22.70
C ILE A 548 17.24 0.33 -21.26
N PHE A 549 17.27 1.24 -20.30
CA PHE A 549 17.30 0.95 -18.87
C PHE A 549 16.05 1.52 -18.18
N SER A 550 15.27 0.66 -17.53
CA SER A 550 14.07 1.04 -16.83
C SER A 550 13.83 0.15 -15.62
N ASP A 551 12.96 0.59 -14.72
CA ASP A 551 12.51 -0.16 -13.55
C ASP A 551 11.00 -0.42 -13.56
N ASN A 552 10.41 -0.52 -14.74
CA ASN A 552 9.02 -0.92 -14.94
C ASN A 552 8.94 -2.21 -15.76
N TYR A 553 7.75 -2.75 -15.91
CA TYR A 553 7.52 -3.90 -16.77
C TYR A 553 7.85 -3.58 -18.23
N LYS A 554 8.42 -4.58 -18.93
CA LYS A 554 8.73 -4.51 -20.35
C LYS A 554 7.49 -4.34 -21.21
N LEU A 555 6.41 -5.07 -20.87
CA LEU A 555 5.15 -5.00 -21.62
C LEU A 555 4.46 -3.66 -21.38
N GLY A 556 4.32 -2.88 -22.45
CA GLY A 556 3.77 -1.53 -22.40
C GLY A 556 4.68 -0.48 -21.76
N GLY A 557 5.93 -0.85 -21.41
CA GLY A 557 6.91 0.02 -20.75
C GLY A 557 7.69 0.93 -21.69
N VAL A 558 8.86 1.37 -21.23
CA VAL A 558 9.71 2.35 -21.94
C VAL A 558 10.24 1.81 -23.26
N ALA A 559 10.73 0.54 -23.26
CA ALA A 559 11.23 -0.07 -24.48
C ALA A 559 10.11 -0.24 -25.52
N SER A 560 8.89 -0.60 -25.10
CA SER A 560 7.74 -0.68 -26.00
C SER A 560 7.48 0.68 -26.68
N ALA A 561 7.53 1.78 -25.93
CA ALA A 561 7.34 3.12 -26.49
C ALA A 561 8.41 3.48 -27.54
N ILE A 562 9.67 3.16 -27.26
CA ILE A 562 10.77 3.43 -28.20
C ILE A 562 10.65 2.55 -29.45
N LEU A 563 10.29 1.27 -29.31
CA LEU A 563 10.10 0.36 -30.44
C LEU A 563 8.92 0.78 -31.34
N GLU A 564 7.80 1.22 -30.75
CA GLU A 564 6.66 1.80 -31.48
C GLU A 564 7.11 3.04 -32.26
N PHE A 565 7.83 3.97 -31.60
CA PHE A 565 8.38 5.16 -32.22
C PHE A 565 9.32 4.83 -33.39
N LEU A 566 10.27 3.90 -33.22
CA LEU A 566 11.19 3.48 -34.27
C LEU A 566 10.43 2.90 -35.47
N SER A 567 9.42 2.07 -35.21
CA SER A 567 8.56 1.49 -36.25
C SER A 567 7.79 2.55 -37.03
N GLU A 568 7.17 3.52 -36.35
CA GLU A 568 6.43 4.62 -36.96
C GLU A 568 7.34 5.53 -37.83
N GLN A 569 8.58 5.73 -37.41
CA GLN A 569 9.57 6.52 -38.14
C GLN A 569 10.30 5.71 -39.21
N ASN A 570 10.01 4.43 -39.42
CA ASN A 570 10.74 3.51 -40.32
C ASN A 570 12.23 3.42 -40.04
N ILE A 571 12.63 3.48 -38.75
CA ILE A 571 14.02 3.40 -38.32
C ILE A 571 14.36 1.98 -37.90
N LEU A 572 15.29 1.33 -38.60
CA LEU A 572 15.82 0.02 -38.25
C LEU A 572 17.10 0.16 -37.41
N LYS A 573 16.97 -0.12 -36.09
CA LYS A 573 18.12 -0.12 -35.19
C LYS A 573 18.04 -1.30 -34.24
N PRO A 574 19.15 -1.99 -33.95
CA PRO A 574 19.19 -2.98 -32.89
C PRO A 574 18.89 -2.37 -31.52
N VAL A 575 17.89 -2.90 -30.82
CA VAL A 575 17.47 -2.45 -29.49
C VAL A 575 17.52 -3.61 -28.52
N LYS A 576 18.16 -3.42 -27.36
CA LYS A 576 18.09 -4.33 -26.23
C LYS A 576 17.64 -3.58 -25.00
N SER A 577 16.69 -4.11 -24.25
CA SER A 577 16.18 -3.46 -23.03
C SER A 577 16.47 -4.28 -21.78
N PHE A 578 16.68 -3.57 -20.69
CA PHE A 578 16.85 -4.08 -19.34
C PHE A 578 15.68 -3.53 -18.48
N GLU A 579 14.65 -4.32 -18.38
CA GLU A 579 13.36 -4.02 -17.73
C GLU A 579 12.88 -5.26 -17.00
N ILE A 580 11.82 -5.08 -16.20
CA ILE A 580 11.19 -6.21 -15.48
C ILE A 580 10.41 -7.06 -16.50
N MET A 581 10.65 -8.35 -16.48
CA MET A 581 9.96 -9.33 -17.34
C MET A 581 8.55 -9.61 -16.81
N ASP A 582 7.79 -10.47 -17.49
CA ASP A 582 6.41 -10.85 -17.14
C ASP A 582 6.37 -11.78 -15.92
N GLU A 583 6.74 -11.24 -14.75
CA GLU A 583 6.75 -11.95 -13.47
C GLU A 583 6.52 -10.98 -12.29
N PHE A 584 5.82 -11.45 -11.25
CA PHE A 584 5.68 -10.67 -10.01
C PHE A 584 6.95 -10.73 -9.16
N ILE A 585 7.47 -9.57 -8.77
CA ILE A 585 8.76 -9.46 -8.10
C ILE A 585 8.61 -9.63 -6.59
N MET A 586 9.28 -10.62 -6.06
CA MET A 586 9.29 -11.02 -4.65
C MET A 586 9.86 -9.92 -3.74
N HIS A 587 9.55 -10.04 -2.45
CA HIS A 587 10.08 -9.16 -1.41
C HIS A 587 11.58 -9.41 -1.11
N GLY A 588 12.24 -8.38 -0.62
CA GLY A 588 13.62 -8.45 -0.15
C GLY A 588 14.31 -7.09 -0.16
N ASN A 589 15.57 -7.07 0.26
CA ASN A 589 16.40 -5.88 0.09
C ASN A 589 16.53 -5.52 -1.40
N THR A 590 16.31 -4.25 -1.75
CA THR A 590 16.24 -3.79 -3.14
C THR A 590 17.47 -4.21 -3.96
N ALA A 591 18.70 -4.08 -3.41
CA ALA A 591 19.91 -4.47 -4.14
C ALA A 591 19.99 -5.97 -4.42
N LEU A 592 19.53 -6.83 -3.48
CA LEU A 592 19.46 -8.28 -3.70
C LEU A 592 18.39 -8.66 -4.73
N VAL A 593 17.26 -7.96 -4.71
CA VAL A 593 16.20 -8.15 -5.71
C VAL A 593 16.71 -7.73 -7.08
N GLU A 594 17.31 -6.55 -7.24
CA GLU A 594 17.90 -6.10 -8.50
C GLU A 594 18.96 -7.06 -9.03
N LYS A 595 19.84 -7.57 -8.16
CA LYS A 595 20.85 -8.57 -8.55
C LYS A 595 20.20 -9.87 -9.02
N SER A 596 19.15 -10.32 -8.37
CA SER A 596 18.44 -11.56 -8.78
C SER A 596 17.73 -11.42 -10.14
N LEU A 597 17.41 -10.19 -10.54
CA LEU A 597 16.80 -9.85 -11.82
C LEU A 597 17.83 -9.51 -12.91
N GLY A 598 19.12 -9.51 -12.58
CA GLY A 598 20.17 -9.09 -13.51
C GLY A 598 20.16 -7.59 -13.83
N LEU A 599 19.60 -6.77 -12.93
CA LEU A 599 19.50 -5.33 -13.06
C LEU A 599 20.58 -4.54 -12.27
N ASP A 600 21.49 -5.24 -11.63
CA ASP A 600 22.67 -4.64 -11.01
C ASP A 600 23.72 -4.29 -12.08
N THR A 601 24.63 -3.36 -11.76
CA THR A 601 25.61 -2.82 -12.70
C THR A 601 26.50 -3.90 -13.32
N GLU A 602 26.94 -4.90 -12.56
CA GLU A 602 27.80 -5.99 -13.03
C GLU A 602 27.06 -6.83 -14.07
N SER A 603 25.87 -7.35 -13.73
CA SER A 603 25.04 -8.17 -14.62
C SER A 603 24.66 -7.45 -15.91
N LEU A 604 24.31 -6.15 -15.82
CA LEU A 604 23.98 -5.32 -16.97
C LEU A 604 25.20 -5.09 -17.88
N THR A 605 26.37 -4.83 -17.29
CA THR A 605 27.63 -4.64 -18.04
C THR A 605 28.01 -5.91 -18.79
N ASP A 606 27.97 -7.06 -18.12
CA ASP A 606 28.29 -8.37 -18.73
C ASP A 606 27.30 -8.72 -19.86
N ALA A 607 26.01 -8.42 -19.66
CA ALA A 607 25.01 -8.65 -20.70
C ALA A 607 25.23 -7.78 -21.95
N ILE A 608 25.79 -6.58 -21.81
CA ILE A 608 26.17 -5.71 -22.93
C ILE A 608 27.44 -6.21 -23.59
N LEU A 609 28.48 -6.56 -22.84
CA LEU A 609 29.72 -7.10 -23.38
C LEU A 609 29.48 -8.37 -24.20
N LYS A 610 28.67 -9.28 -23.69
CA LYS A 610 28.23 -10.48 -24.39
C LYS A 610 27.54 -10.14 -25.71
N ASP A 611 26.64 -9.18 -25.69
CA ASP A 611 25.84 -8.76 -26.83
C ASP A 611 26.68 -8.00 -27.90
N LEU A 612 27.84 -7.50 -27.51
CA LEU A 612 28.85 -6.89 -28.39
C LEU A 612 29.91 -7.89 -28.89
N GLY A 613 29.84 -9.14 -28.48
CA GLY A 613 30.82 -10.18 -28.85
C GLY A 613 32.19 -10.01 -28.18
N GLN A 614 32.22 -9.33 -27.02
CA GLN A 614 33.45 -9.04 -26.27
C GLN A 614 33.52 -9.90 -24.98
N GLU A 615 33.04 -11.13 -25.03
CA GLU A 615 33.22 -12.10 -23.93
C GLU A 615 34.71 -12.43 -23.74
N ARG A 616 35.16 -12.53 -22.48
CA ARG A 616 36.47 -13.07 -22.10
C ARG A 616 36.44 -14.58 -22.06
#